data_d6c7fc8e970783e8b4b05be78e1c16f0
#
_entry.id   d6c7fc8e970783e8b4b05be78e1c16f0
#
_cell.length_a   1.000
_cell.length_b   1.000
_cell.length_c   1.000
_cell.angle_alpha   90.00
_cell.angle_beta   90.00
_cell.angle_gamma   90.00
#
_symmetry.space_group_name_H-M   'P 1'
#
loop_
_entity.id
_entity.type
_entity.pdbx_description
1 polymer ?
#
loop_
_entity_poly.entity_id
_entity_poly.type
_entity_poly.pdbx_seq_one_letter_code
_entity_poly.pdbx_strand_id
1 'polypeptide(L)'
;VVGNIGNAYTKEALYTVEDSVTVAEISSFQLETIHDFLPHVAAILNITPDHLNRHHTMEAYVEAKESIVKNQTKEDYCVLNYEDSYTRDFGNRAPGNVIWFSSAQKLENGFYLDEDVIYKAVDGKAEALFNIAETKLLGVHNMENIMAAIAICDAFGVPMDSIVASVKAFRAVEHRIEYVATKRGVDYYNDSKGTNPDAAIKGIQAMNKPTILIGGGYDKDSTYDEWIESFDGKVKLFVL
;
A
#
# COMPACT_ATOMS: atom_id res chain seq x y z
N VAL A 1 -6.22 -8.04 13.19
CA VAL A 1 -5.00 -7.49 12.56
C VAL A 1 -3.85 -7.64 13.52
N VAL A 2 -2.73 -8.15 13.05
CA VAL A 2 -1.58 -8.53 13.88
C VAL A 2 -0.25 -8.18 13.20
N GLY A 3 0.85 -8.34 13.91
CA GLY A 3 2.21 -8.27 13.39
C GLY A 3 2.94 -6.98 13.72
N ASN A 4 3.48 -6.32 12.71
CA ASN A 4 4.21 -5.06 12.88
C ASN A 4 3.31 -3.90 13.32
N ILE A 5 2.01 -4.01 13.04
CA ILE A 5 0.95 -3.15 13.55
C ILE A 5 -0.14 -3.98 14.23
N GLY A 6 -0.99 -3.32 15.03
CA GLY A 6 -2.06 -3.99 15.77
C GLY A 6 -1.55 -4.80 16.96
N ASN A 7 -2.12 -5.97 17.16
CA ASN A 7 -1.75 -6.84 18.27
C ASN A 7 -0.54 -7.73 17.94
N ALA A 8 0.22 -8.13 18.94
CA ALA A 8 1.30 -9.10 18.74
C ALA A 8 0.73 -10.43 18.24
N TYR A 9 1.27 -10.96 17.12
CA TYR A 9 0.78 -12.20 16.52
C TYR A 9 0.83 -13.38 17.50
N THR A 10 1.91 -13.50 18.26
CA THR A 10 2.07 -14.54 19.27
C THR A 10 1.01 -14.52 20.37
N LYS A 11 0.45 -13.34 20.69
CA LYS A 11 -0.64 -13.20 21.66
C LYS A 11 -1.97 -13.67 21.05
N GLU A 12 -2.25 -13.22 19.82
CA GLU A 12 -3.52 -13.54 19.15
C GLU A 12 -3.60 -15.01 18.72
N ALA A 13 -2.46 -15.64 18.40
CA ALA A 13 -2.39 -17.05 18.02
C ALA A 13 -2.97 -18.00 19.06
N LEU A 14 -2.98 -17.59 20.34
CA LEU A 14 -3.58 -18.38 21.41
C LEU A 14 -5.12 -18.45 21.34
N TYR A 15 -5.74 -17.57 20.60
CA TYR A 15 -7.20 -17.43 20.47
C TYR A 15 -7.71 -17.78 19.07
N THR A 16 -6.81 -18.13 18.13
CA THR A 16 -7.22 -18.54 16.79
C THR A 16 -7.79 -19.96 16.81
N VAL A 17 -8.79 -20.16 15.96
CA VAL A 17 -9.41 -21.46 15.69
C VAL A 17 -9.29 -21.76 14.19
N GLU A 18 -9.68 -22.93 13.73
CA GLU A 18 -9.52 -23.37 12.34
C GLU A 18 -10.11 -22.39 11.32
N ASP A 19 -11.25 -21.77 11.64
CA ASP A 19 -11.92 -20.79 10.76
C ASP A 19 -11.42 -19.35 10.93
N SER A 20 -10.38 -19.12 11.72
CA SER A 20 -9.85 -17.77 11.95
C SER A 20 -9.10 -17.25 10.75
N VAL A 21 -9.43 -16.02 10.32
CA VAL A 21 -8.66 -15.29 9.31
C VAL A 21 -7.73 -14.29 9.97
N THR A 22 -6.45 -14.41 9.72
CA THR A 22 -5.43 -13.51 10.26
C THR A 22 -4.90 -12.59 9.17
N VAL A 23 -5.08 -11.28 9.37
CA VAL A 23 -4.43 -10.25 8.54
C VAL A 23 -3.20 -9.75 9.28
N ALA A 24 -2.03 -9.96 8.71
CA ALA A 24 -0.74 -9.64 9.33
C ALA A 24 0.05 -8.64 8.47
N GLU A 25 0.54 -7.57 9.09
CA GLU A 25 1.60 -6.75 8.52
C GLU A 25 2.94 -7.28 9.03
N ILE A 26 3.83 -7.65 8.11
CA ILE A 26 5.10 -8.29 8.45
C ILE A 26 6.26 -7.40 7.98
N SER A 27 7.12 -7.02 8.91
CA SER A 27 8.34 -6.26 8.60
C SER A 27 9.41 -7.15 7.99
N SER A 28 10.36 -6.55 7.25
CA SER A 28 11.55 -7.26 6.74
C SER A 28 12.34 -7.96 7.85
N PHE A 29 12.38 -7.37 9.04
CA PHE A 29 13.07 -7.96 10.20
C PHE A 29 12.42 -9.25 10.71
N GLN A 30 11.08 -9.30 10.70
CA GLN A 30 10.33 -10.50 11.07
C GLN A 30 10.53 -11.61 10.02
N LEU A 31 10.66 -11.23 8.75
CA LEU A 31 10.88 -12.16 7.65
C LEU A 31 12.27 -12.81 7.66
N GLU A 32 13.30 -12.16 8.24
CA GLU A 32 14.64 -12.74 8.35
C GLU A 32 14.67 -14.09 9.08
N THR A 33 13.71 -14.35 9.96
CA THR A 33 13.71 -15.52 10.85
C THR A 33 12.58 -16.50 10.60
N ILE A 34 11.82 -16.33 9.53
CA ILE A 34 10.73 -17.26 9.20
C ILE A 34 11.29 -18.61 8.74
N HIS A 35 10.64 -19.69 9.18
CA HIS A 35 10.94 -21.06 8.77
C HIS A 35 9.74 -21.68 8.01
N ASP A 36 8.65 -21.92 8.69
CA ASP A 36 7.45 -22.57 8.16
C ASP A 36 6.29 -21.59 7.88
N PHE A 37 6.57 -20.27 7.94
CA PHE A 37 5.56 -19.26 7.68
C PHE A 37 5.04 -19.37 6.25
N LEU A 38 3.75 -19.60 6.10
CA LEU A 38 3.06 -19.79 4.82
C LEU A 38 1.76 -18.98 4.81
N PRO A 39 1.77 -17.77 4.27
CA PRO A 39 0.53 -17.02 4.04
C PRO A 39 -0.17 -17.55 2.78
N HIS A 40 -1.47 -17.85 2.86
CA HIS A 40 -2.26 -18.22 1.68
C HIS A 40 -2.32 -17.08 0.66
N VAL A 41 -2.41 -15.83 1.12
CA VAL A 41 -2.29 -14.64 0.28
C VAL A 41 -1.24 -13.72 0.89
N ALA A 42 -0.20 -13.42 0.13
CA ALA A 42 0.81 -12.42 0.46
C ALA A 42 0.71 -11.21 -0.46
N ALA A 43 1.20 -10.05 0.00
CA ALA A 43 1.29 -8.87 -0.85
C ALA A 43 2.61 -8.11 -0.59
N ILE A 44 3.21 -7.59 -1.66
CA ILE A 44 4.31 -6.62 -1.60
C ILE A 44 3.88 -5.41 -2.42
N LEU A 45 3.63 -4.28 -1.73
CA LEU A 45 3.02 -3.10 -2.36
C LEU A 45 4.04 -2.26 -3.12
N ASN A 46 5.24 -2.14 -2.58
CA ASN A 46 6.40 -1.48 -3.18
C ASN A 46 7.66 -1.81 -2.38
N ILE A 47 8.82 -1.58 -3.00
CA ILE A 47 10.12 -1.70 -2.34
C ILE A 47 10.93 -0.43 -2.64
N THR A 48 10.99 0.47 -1.67
CA THR A 48 11.81 1.69 -1.71
C THR A 48 12.94 1.59 -0.67
N PRO A 49 14.08 2.28 -0.87
CA PRO A 49 15.19 2.24 0.06
C PRO A 49 14.76 2.56 1.50
N ASP A 50 14.92 1.61 2.39
CA ASP A 50 14.67 1.77 3.82
C ASP A 50 15.50 0.74 4.60
N HIS A 51 15.77 1.01 5.87
CA HIS A 51 16.45 0.07 6.76
C HIS A 51 17.82 -0.45 6.28
N LEU A 52 18.53 0.29 5.40
CA LEU A 52 19.84 -0.12 4.88
C LEU A 52 20.93 -0.13 5.95
N ASN A 53 20.73 0.56 7.05
CA ASN A 53 21.57 0.42 8.25
C ASN A 53 21.52 -1.00 8.86
N ARG A 54 20.48 -1.78 8.58
CA ARG A 54 20.30 -3.18 9.02
C ARG A 54 20.61 -4.18 7.91
N HIS A 55 20.02 -3.99 6.72
CA HIS A 55 20.17 -4.92 5.59
C HIS A 55 21.45 -4.69 4.78
N HIS A 56 22.10 -3.53 4.94
CA HIS A 56 23.34 -3.09 4.30
C HIS A 56 23.23 -2.82 2.80
N THR A 57 22.46 -3.62 2.04
CA THR A 57 22.26 -3.43 0.61
C THR A 57 20.78 -3.50 0.24
N MET A 58 20.42 -2.93 -0.91
CA MET A 58 19.06 -3.06 -1.45
C MET A 58 18.73 -4.50 -1.79
N GLU A 59 19.68 -5.26 -2.31
CA GLU A 59 19.50 -6.66 -2.68
C GLU A 59 19.10 -7.50 -1.46
N ALA A 60 19.80 -7.34 -0.34
CA ALA A 60 19.48 -8.05 0.91
C ALA A 60 18.10 -7.61 1.48
N TYR A 61 17.77 -6.34 1.34
CA TYR A 61 16.45 -5.84 1.76
C TYR A 61 15.31 -6.40 0.91
N VAL A 62 15.49 -6.43 -0.42
CA VAL A 62 14.57 -7.02 -1.38
C VAL A 62 14.37 -8.50 -1.08
N GLU A 63 15.46 -9.27 -0.95
CA GLU A 63 15.42 -10.70 -0.64
C GLU A 63 14.68 -10.98 0.68
N ALA A 64 14.93 -10.16 1.70
CA ALA A 64 14.21 -10.28 2.97
C ALA A 64 12.69 -10.08 2.79
N LYS A 65 12.25 -9.10 2.01
CA LYS A 65 10.81 -8.88 1.72
C LYS A 65 10.20 -10.00 0.88
N GLU A 66 10.90 -10.45 -0.14
CA GLU A 66 10.44 -11.52 -1.03
C GLU A 66 10.29 -12.86 -0.31
N SER A 67 11.04 -13.08 0.77
CA SER A 67 10.96 -14.29 1.58
C SER A 67 9.56 -14.53 2.18
N ILE A 68 8.67 -13.54 2.19
CA ILE A 68 7.28 -13.68 2.64
C ILE A 68 6.53 -14.81 1.91
N VAL A 69 6.90 -15.11 0.66
CA VAL A 69 6.27 -16.14 -0.16
C VAL A 69 7.13 -17.41 -0.32
N LYS A 70 8.25 -17.52 0.40
CA LYS A 70 9.23 -18.61 0.17
C LYS A 70 8.65 -20.02 0.29
N ASN A 71 7.61 -20.19 1.09
CA ASN A 71 6.95 -21.48 1.32
C ASN A 71 5.65 -21.62 0.52
N GLN A 72 5.24 -20.60 -0.25
CA GLN A 72 4.04 -20.68 -1.10
C GLN A 72 4.17 -21.72 -2.21
N THR A 73 3.03 -22.21 -2.64
CA THR A 73 2.86 -23.16 -3.73
C THR A 73 1.89 -22.59 -4.77
N LYS A 74 1.55 -23.37 -5.79
CA LYS A 74 0.54 -23.00 -6.80
C LYS A 74 -0.90 -22.93 -6.25
N GLU A 75 -1.11 -23.25 -4.99
CA GLU A 75 -2.40 -23.09 -4.30
C GLU A 75 -2.51 -21.73 -3.62
N ASP A 76 -1.42 -20.97 -3.56
CA ASP A 76 -1.31 -19.70 -2.85
C ASP A 76 -1.19 -18.52 -3.82
N TYR A 77 -1.36 -17.30 -3.30
CA TYR A 77 -1.40 -16.09 -4.10
C TYR A 77 -0.39 -15.04 -3.62
N CYS A 78 0.20 -14.33 -4.58
CA CYS A 78 1.08 -13.20 -4.33
C CYS A 78 0.59 -11.96 -5.08
N VAL A 79 0.15 -10.94 -4.34
CA VAL A 79 -0.33 -9.66 -4.89
C VAL A 79 0.84 -8.70 -5.01
N LEU A 80 1.10 -8.21 -6.22
CA LEU A 80 2.28 -7.43 -6.56
C LEU A 80 1.92 -6.16 -7.35
N ASN A 81 2.67 -5.08 -7.10
CA ASN A 81 2.57 -3.83 -7.85
C ASN A 81 3.33 -3.95 -9.17
N TYR A 82 2.65 -3.74 -10.28
CA TYR A 82 3.26 -3.78 -11.60
C TYR A 82 4.14 -2.55 -11.90
N GLU A 83 3.92 -1.43 -11.22
CA GLU A 83 4.70 -0.21 -11.42
C GLU A 83 6.05 -0.22 -10.66
N ASP A 84 6.15 -0.97 -9.59
CA ASP A 84 7.39 -1.13 -8.85
C ASP A 84 8.32 -2.13 -9.54
N SER A 85 9.55 -1.72 -9.88
CA SER A 85 10.48 -2.54 -10.66
C SER A 85 10.92 -3.80 -9.93
N TYR A 86 11.06 -3.77 -8.62
CA TYR A 86 11.47 -4.92 -7.81
C TYR A 86 10.35 -5.95 -7.76
N THR A 87 9.11 -5.54 -7.47
CA THR A 87 7.97 -6.47 -7.43
C THR A 87 7.63 -7.01 -8.80
N ARG A 88 7.79 -6.22 -9.87
CA ARG A 88 7.59 -6.68 -11.25
C ARG A 88 8.61 -7.76 -11.65
N ASP A 89 9.89 -7.57 -11.33
CA ASP A 89 10.92 -8.57 -11.55
C ASP A 89 10.65 -9.84 -10.73
N PHE A 90 10.28 -9.66 -9.47
CA PHE A 90 9.95 -10.76 -8.57
C PHE A 90 8.78 -11.61 -9.07
N GLY A 91 7.75 -11.01 -9.66
CA GLY A 91 6.59 -11.74 -10.17
C GLY A 91 6.92 -12.84 -11.19
N ASN A 92 8.04 -12.70 -11.91
CA ASN A 92 8.49 -13.73 -12.87
C ASN A 92 9.00 -15.02 -12.18
N ARG A 93 9.30 -14.98 -10.88
CA ARG A 93 9.90 -16.07 -10.11
C ARG A 93 9.15 -16.41 -8.81
N ALA A 94 8.05 -15.72 -8.54
CA ALA A 94 7.22 -16.01 -7.38
C ALA A 94 6.64 -17.43 -7.46
N PRO A 95 6.66 -18.21 -6.37
CA PRO A 95 6.22 -19.61 -6.39
C PRO A 95 4.70 -19.76 -6.48
N GLY A 96 3.94 -18.80 -5.93
CA GLY A 96 2.48 -18.76 -5.94
C GLY A 96 1.89 -18.22 -7.26
N ASN A 97 0.57 -18.04 -7.27
CA ASN A 97 -0.13 -17.37 -8.36
C ASN A 97 0.00 -15.86 -8.19
N VAL A 98 0.56 -15.18 -9.18
CA VAL A 98 0.72 -13.72 -9.11
C VAL A 98 -0.55 -13.02 -9.52
N ILE A 99 -1.01 -12.07 -8.69
CA ILE A 99 -2.08 -11.14 -9.01
C ILE A 99 -1.47 -9.74 -9.07
N TRP A 100 -1.55 -9.12 -10.23
CA TRP A 100 -1.02 -7.79 -10.46
C TRP A 100 -2.00 -6.69 -10.12
N PHE A 101 -1.50 -5.55 -9.65
CA PHE A 101 -2.22 -4.29 -9.69
C PHE A 101 -1.37 -3.18 -10.30
N SER A 102 -2.01 -2.22 -10.97
CA SER A 102 -1.34 -1.11 -11.65
C SER A 102 -2.18 0.17 -11.57
N SER A 103 -1.52 1.27 -11.25
CA SER A 103 -2.13 2.61 -11.27
C SER A 103 -1.86 3.38 -12.58
N ALA A 104 -0.98 2.87 -13.45
CA ALA A 104 -0.52 3.60 -14.64
C ALA A 104 -0.81 2.89 -15.97
N GLN A 105 -1.17 1.62 -15.96
CA GLN A 105 -1.42 0.90 -17.22
C GLN A 105 -2.50 -0.17 -17.07
N LYS A 106 -3.18 -0.45 -18.20
CA LYS A 106 -4.17 -1.52 -18.28
C LYS A 106 -3.48 -2.88 -18.27
N LEU A 107 -4.06 -3.81 -17.54
CA LEU A 107 -3.56 -5.17 -17.41
C LEU A 107 -4.52 -6.15 -18.12
N GLU A 108 -3.99 -7.22 -18.70
CA GLU A 108 -4.79 -8.33 -19.23
C GLU A 108 -5.37 -9.20 -18.10
N ASN A 109 -4.62 -9.32 -17.00
CA ASN A 109 -5.00 -10.03 -15.79
C ASN A 109 -4.59 -9.23 -14.56
N GLY A 110 -5.52 -8.99 -13.64
CA GLY A 110 -5.29 -8.25 -12.40
C GLY A 110 -6.22 -7.07 -12.21
N PHE A 111 -5.78 -6.10 -11.41
CA PHE A 111 -6.55 -4.90 -11.09
C PHE A 111 -5.82 -3.66 -11.60
N TYR A 112 -6.53 -2.73 -12.20
CA TYR A 112 -5.89 -1.51 -12.67
C TYR A 112 -6.81 -0.29 -12.58
N LEU A 113 -6.17 0.87 -12.49
CA LEU A 113 -6.81 2.17 -12.60
C LEU A 113 -6.75 2.64 -14.05
N ASP A 114 -7.89 3.00 -14.62
CA ASP A 114 -7.98 3.66 -15.92
C ASP A 114 -8.82 4.93 -15.77
N GLU A 115 -8.20 6.08 -16.03
CA GLU A 115 -8.76 7.39 -15.68
C GLU A 115 -9.17 7.44 -14.18
N ASP A 116 -10.46 7.45 -13.90
CA ASP A 116 -11.01 7.49 -12.55
C ASP A 116 -11.74 6.19 -12.14
N VAL A 117 -11.56 5.09 -12.85
CA VAL A 117 -12.26 3.84 -12.59
C VAL A 117 -11.28 2.71 -12.31
N ILE A 118 -11.55 1.95 -11.25
CA ILE A 118 -10.84 0.72 -10.96
C ILE A 118 -11.53 -0.45 -11.69
N TYR A 119 -10.73 -1.24 -12.39
CA TYR A 119 -11.15 -2.41 -13.15
C TYR A 119 -10.54 -3.69 -12.58
N LYS A 120 -11.27 -4.80 -12.72
CA LYS A 120 -10.75 -6.16 -12.67
C LYS A 120 -10.68 -6.72 -14.09
N ALA A 121 -9.54 -7.26 -14.49
CA ALA A 121 -9.36 -7.91 -15.78
C ALA A 121 -9.01 -9.39 -15.62
N VAL A 122 -9.61 -10.21 -16.47
CA VAL A 122 -9.31 -11.65 -16.61
C VAL A 122 -9.28 -11.97 -18.10
N ASP A 123 -8.15 -12.47 -18.58
CA ASP A 123 -7.92 -12.83 -20.00
C ASP A 123 -8.31 -11.70 -20.97
N GLY A 124 -7.90 -10.49 -20.64
CA GLY A 124 -8.16 -9.28 -21.42
C GLY A 124 -9.59 -8.74 -21.34
N LYS A 125 -10.48 -9.41 -20.61
CA LYS A 125 -11.84 -8.91 -20.36
C LYS A 125 -11.86 -8.11 -19.08
N ALA A 126 -12.13 -6.82 -19.19
CA ALA A 126 -12.17 -5.89 -18.07
C ALA A 126 -13.60 -5.64 -17.59
N GLU A 127 -13.80 -5.70 -16.30
CA GLU A 127 -15.02 -5.33 -15.59
C GLU A 127 -14.76 -4.09 -14.74
N ALA A 128 -15.57 -3.05 -14.90
CA ALA A 128 -15.49 -1.86 -14.07
C ALA A 128 -16.07 -2.14 -12.68
N LEU A 129 -15.31 -1.86 -11.63
CA LEU A 129 -15.74 -2.08 -10.26
C LEU A 129 -16.41 -0.83 -9.67
N PHE A 130 -15.76 0.31 -9.72
CA PHE A 130 -16.29 1.59 -9.23
C PHE A 130 -15.40 2.77 -9.64
N ASN A 131 -15.96 3.98 -9.56
CA ASN A 131 -15.21 5.22 -9.76
C ASN A 131 -14.53 5.64 -8.44
N ILE A 132 -13.26 6.09 -8.50
CA ILE A 132 -12.49 6.50 -7.32
C ILE A 132 -13.12 7.64 -6.53
N ALA A 133 -13.94 8.49 -7.19
CA ALA A 133 -14.70 9.54 -6.51
C ALA A 133 -15.71 8.99 -5.48
N GLU A 134 -16.07 7.72 -5.57
CA GLU A 134 -16.91 7.04 -4.58
C GLU A 134 -16.15 6.66 -3.30
N THR A 135 -14.81 6.76 -3.31
CA THR A 135 -13.96 6.53 -2.12
C THR A 135 -13.71 7.85 -1.37
N LYS A 136 -13.19 7.74 -0.16
CA LYS A 136 -12.81 8.89 0.67
C LYS A 136 -11.30 9.05 0.82
N LEU A 137 -10.55 8.30 0.06
CA LEU A 137 -9.10 8.32 0.06
C LEU A 137 -8.58 9.18 -1.10
N LEU A 138 -7.51 9.92 -0.86
CA LEU A 138 -6.89 10.81 -1.84
C LEU A 138 -5.52 10.27 -2.28
N GLY A 139 -5.18 10.51 -3.53
CA GLY A 139 -3.86 10.23 -4.10
C GLY A 139 -3.73 8.84 -4.71
N VAL A 140 -2.89 8.74 -5.75
CA VAL A 140 -2.67 7.52 -6.53
C VAL A 140 -2.18 6.36 -5.64
N HIS A 141 -1.29 6.63 -4.68
CA HIS A 141 -0.82 5.61 -3.73
C HIS A 141 -1.96 4.94 -2.94
N ASN A 142 -3.03 5.68 -2.63
CA ASN A 142 -4.20 5.10 -1.99
C ASN A 142 -5.03 4.26 -2.96
N MET A 143 -5.05 4.60 -4.25
CA MET A 143 -5.68 3.76 -5.27
C MET A 143 -4.91 2.44 -5.43
N GLU A 144 -3.60 2.48 -5.37
CA GLU A 144 -2.74 1.27 -5.32
C GLU A 144 -3.03 0.43 -4.09
N ASN A 145 -3.12 1.03 -2.90
CA ASN A 145 -3.48 0.34 -1.66
C ASN A 145 -4.88 -0.29 -1.75
N ILE A 146 -5.85 0.41 -2.35
CA ILE A 146 -7.21 -0.11 -2.59
C ILE A 146 -7.16 -1.33 -3.52
N MET A 147 -6.48 -1.22 -4.67
CA MET A 147 -6.37 -2.33 -5.62
C MET A 147 -5.68 -3.54 -5.00
N ALA A 148 -4.63 -3.33 -4.22
CA ALA A 148 -3.98 -4.41 -3.48
C ALA A 148 -4.93 -5.07 -2.46
N ALA A 149 -5.70 -4.28 -1.71
CA ALA A 149 -6.67 -4.81 -0.75
C ALA A 149 -7.79 -5.58 -1.44
N ILE A 150 -8.30 -5.09 -2.57
CA ILE A 150 -9.28 -5.81 -3.41
C ILE A 150 -8.69 -7.14 -3.87
N ALA A 151 -7.47 -7.12 -4.42
CA ALA A 151 -6.80 -8.31 -4.92
C ALA A 151 -6.58 -9.38 -3.83
N ILE A 152 -6.18 -8.96 -2.62
CA ILE A 152 -6.02 -9.85 -1.46
C ILE A 152 -7.36 -10.49 -1.08
N CYS A 153 -8.42 -9.68 -0.97
CA CYS A 153 -9.74 -10.17 -0.57
C CYS A 153 -10.38 -11.06 -1.65
N ASP A 154 -10.23 -10.72 -2.93
CA ASP A 154 -10.70 -11.52 -4.06
C ASP A 154 -9.99 -12.89 -4.11
N ALA A 155 -8.66 -12.91 -3.95
CA ALA A 155 -7.86 -14.14 -3.85
C ALA A 155 -8.29 -15.02 -2.66
N PHE A 156 -8.74 -14.40 -1.59
CA PHE A 156 -9.26 -15.10 -0.40
C PHE A 156 -10.71 -15.58 -0.57
N GLY A 157 -11.36 -15.27 -1.69
CA GLY A 157 -12.73 -15.71 -2.01
C GLY A 157 -13.83 -14.84 -1.41
N VAL A 158 -13.54 -13.61 -0.98
CA VAL A 158 -14.57 -12.67 -0.52
C VAL A 158 -15.40 -12.19 -1.70
N PRO A 159 -16.75 -12.16 -1.64
CA PRO A 159 -17.58 -11.67 -2.73
C PRO A 159 -17.25 -10.22 -3.11
N MET A 160 -17.09 -9.94 -4.41
CA MET A 160 -16.66 -8.65 -4.93
C MET A 160 -17.56 -7.49 -4.47
N ASP A 161 -18.87 -7.68 -4.43
CA ASP A 161 -19.82 -6.66 -3.95
C ASP A 161 -19.53 -6.25 -2.50
N SER A 162 -19.16 -7.20 -1.65
CA SER A 162 -18.80 -6.94 -0.24
C SER A 162 -17.47 -6.20 -0.14
N ILE A 163 -16.50 -6.52 -0.99
CA ILE A 163 -15.21 -5.84 -1.07
C ILE A 163 -15.43 -4.37 -1.48
N VAL A 164 -16.15 -4.14 -2.58
CA VAL A 164 -16.45 -2.80 -3.11
C VAL A 164 -17.21 -1.96 -2.09
N ALA A 165 -18.23 -2.52 -1.44
CA ALA A 165 -18.98 -1.82 -0.40
C ALA A 165 -18.08 -1.39 0.76
N SER A 166 -17.16 -2.26 1.20
CA SER A 166 -16.21 -1.98 2.27
C SER A 166 -15.22 -0.89 1.88
N VAL A 167 -14.67 -0.93 0.65
CA VAL A 167 -13.77 0.09 0.12
C VAL A 167 -14.44 1.46 0.09
N LYS A 168 -15.67 1.56 -0.42
CA LYS A 168 -16.43 2.82 -0.47
C LYS A 168 -16.76 3.38 0.92
N ALA A 169 -16.93 2.52 1.90
CA ALA A 169 -17.21 2.91 3.28
C ALA A 169 -15.94 3.29 4.06
N PHE A 170 -14.76 2.82 3.62
CA PHE A 170 -13.51 3.01 4.34
C PHE A 170 -13.13 4.49 4.40
N ARG A 171 -12.55 4.92 5.52
CA ARG A 171 -12.01 6.25 5.74
C ARG A 171 -10.51 6.16 6.01
N ALA A 172 -9.79 7.24 5.69
CA ALA A 172 -8.37 7.31 6.00
C ALA A 172 -8.09 6.98 7.47
N VAL A 173 -6.98 6.29 7.70
CA VAL A 173 -6.47 6.05 9.05
C VAL A 173 -6.08 7.41 9.66
N GLU A 174 -6.35 7.60 10.94
CA GLU A 174 -5.96 8.79 11.67
C GLU A 174 -4.49 9.16 11.40
N HIS A 175 -4.25 10.45 11.20
CA HIS A 175 -2.93 11.03 10.95
C HIS A 175 -2.25 10.66 9.61
N ARG A 176 -2.97 10.05 8.66
CA ARG A 176 -2.44 9.73 7.32
C ARG A 176 -3.34 10.35 6.23
N ILE A 177 -2.99 11.56 5.80
CA ILE A 177 -3.79 12.42 4.88
C ILE A 177 -5.25 12.44 5.34
N GLU A 178 -5.42 12.48 6.65
CA GLU A 178 -6.73 12.45 7.30
C GLU A 178 -7.45 13.77 7.05
N TYR A 179 -8.62 13.72 6.42
CA TYR A 179 -9.48 14.89 6.35
C TYR A 179 -10.03 15.22 7.75
N VAL A 180 -9.71 16.41 8.24
CA VAL A 180 -10.12 16.87 9.57
C VAL A 180 -11.40 17.70 9.52
N ALA A 181 -11.43 18.73 8.66
CA ALA A 181 -12.57 19.64 8.57
C ALA A 181 -12.47 20.56 7.35
N THR A 182 -13.61 21.12 6.93
CA THR A 182 -13.64 22.31 6.08
C THR A 182 -14.07 23.52 6.92
N LYS A 183 -13.25 24.57 6.96
CA LYS A 183 -13.56 25.80 7.68
C LYS A 183 -13.32 27.02 6.79
N ARG A 184 -14.35 27.84 6.59
CA ARG A 184 -14.30 29.04 5.72
C ARG A 184 -13.80 28.74 4.29
N GLY A 185 -14.19 27.60 3.74
CA GLY A 185 -13.79 27.18 2.38
C GLY A 185 -12.39 26.59 2.27
N VAL A 186 -11.69 26.40 3.39
CA VAL A 186 -10.37 25.76 3.47
C VAL A 186 -10.54 24.36 4.04
N ASP A 187 -9.99 23.36 3.33
CA ASP A 187 -9.94 21.98 3.79
C ASP A 187 -8.65 21.75 4.60
N TYR A 188 -8.80 21.11 5.74
CA TYR A 188 -7.69 20.79 6.65
C TYR A 188 -7.45 19.29 6.64
N TYR A 189 -6.18 18.93 6.44
CA TYR A 189 -5.72 17.54 6.47
C TYR A 189 -4.63 17.35 7.50
N ASN A 190 -4.62 16.21 8.18
CA ASN A 190 -3.61 15.80 9.12
C ASN A 190 -2.82 14.63 8.53
N ASP A 191 -1.54 14.85 8.28
CA ASP A 191 -0.61 13.85 7.77
C ASP A 191 0.62 13.70 8.68
N SER A 192 0.42 13.84 9.98
CA SER A 192 1.52 13.75 10.98
C SER A 192 2.20 12.37 11.02
N LYS A 193 1.64 11.35 10.37
CA LYS A 193 2.26 10.04 10.13
C LYS A 193 3.27 10.05 8.98
N GLY A 194 3.29 11.08 8.14
CA GLY A 194 4.28 11.30 7.09
C GLY A 194 5.63 11.74 7.69
N THR A 195 6.36 10.81 8.30
CA THR A 195 7.57 11.07 9.10
C THR A 195 8.88 10.93 8.32
N ASN A 196 8.81 10.81 7.00
CA ASN A 196 9.96 10.75 6.10
C ASN A 196 9.66 11.51 4.79
N PRO A 197 10.68 11.88 4.00
CA PRO A 197 10.51 12.66 2.76
C PRO A 197 9.57 11.99 1.75
N ASP A 198 9.67 10.68 1.52
CA ASP A 198 8.83 9.96 0.56
C ASP A 198 7.34 10.05 0.93
N ALA A 199 7.00 9.84 2.20
CA ALA A 199 5.62 10.00 2.66
C ALA A 199 5.13 11.45 2.50
N ALA A 200 5.98 12.45 2.81
CA ALA A 200 5.64 13.86 2.66
C ALA A 200 5.45 14.25 1.17
N ILE A 201 6.24 13.70 0.25
CA ILE A 201 6.07 13.86 -1.21
C ILE A 201 4.69 13.33 -1.63
N LYS A 202 4.33 12.13 -1.23
CA LYS A 202 3.02 11.53 -1.53
C LYS A 202 1.87 12.33 -0.95
N GLY A 203 2.05 12.88 0.26
CA GLY A 203 1.09 13.79 0.89
C GLY A 203 0.82 15.02 0.03
N ILE A 204 1.86 15.69 -0.47
CA ILE A 204 1.72 16.86 -1.35
C ILE A 204 1.13 16.48 -2.70
N GLN A 205 1.58 15.38 -3.30
CA GLN A 205 1.08 14.91 -4.58
C GLN A 205 -0.42 14.60 -4.55
N ALA A 206 -0.92 14.12 -3.41
CA ALA A 206 -2.35 13.83 -3.20
C ALA A 206 -3.22 15.09 -3.13
N MET A 207 -2.64 16.27 -2.91
CA MET A 207 -3.41 17.51 -2.85
C MET A 207 -3.83 17.97 -4.25
N ASN A 208 -5.11 18.29 -4.41
CA ASN A 208 -5.72 18.76 -5.66
C ASN A 208 -6.06 20.26 -5.64
N LYS A 209 -5.72 20.96 -4.58
CA LYS A 209 -5.93 22.40 -4.38
C LYS A 209 -4.64 23.08 -3.95
N PRO A 210 -4.53 24.43 -4.13
CA PRO A 210 -3.43 25.19 -3.56
C PRO A 210 -3.32 24.98 -2.07
N THR A 211 -2.13 24.58 -1.61
CA THR A 211 -1.88 24.06 -0.27
C THR A 211 -0.99 24.99 0.55
N ILE A 212 -1.33 25.19 1.82
CA ILE A 212 -0.41 25.69 2.85
C ILE A 212 0.10 24.47 3.58
N LEU A 213 1.41 24.23 3.50
CA LEU A 213 2.05 23.11 4.14
C LEU A 213 2.63 23.54 5.50
N ILE A 214 2.28 22.83 6.54
CA ILE A 214 2.91 22.95 7.86
C ILE A 214 3.73 21.71 8.07
N GLY A 215 5.04 21.87 8.20
CA GLY A 215 5.97 20.75 8.37
C GLY A 215 7.07 21.12 9.37
N GLY A 216 7.80 20.12 9.81
CA GLY A 216 8.91 20.26 10.75
C GLY A 216 9.07 19.01 11.60
N GLY A 217 10.03 19.05 12.49
CA GLY A 217 10.33 17.94 13.38
C GLY A 217 11.82 17.70 13.55
N TYR A 218 12.17 16.50 14.01
CA TYR A 218 13.56 16.11 14.20
C TYR A 218 14.18 15.71 12.84
N ASP A 219 15.28 16.37 12.48
CA ASP A 219 16.05 16.04 11.30
C ASP A 219 16.75 14.68 11.49
N LYS A 220 16.58 13.80 10.49
CA LYS A 220 17.17 12.45 10.44
C LYS A 220 18.30 12.37 9.40
N ASP A 221 18.95 13.50 9.13
CA ASP A 221 19.98 13.62 8.08
C ASP A 221 19.46 13.21 6.67
N SER A 222 18.19 13.52 6.39
CA SER A 222 17.56 13.25 5.11
C SER A 222 17.86 14.37 4.12
N THR A 223 17.88 14.05 2.82
CA THR A 223 17.86 15.06 1.75
C THR A 223 16.41 15.48 1.51
N TYR A 224 16.22 16.80 1.28
CA TYR A 224 14.87 17.37 1.11
C TYR A 224 14.65 17.94 -0.31
N ASP A 225 15.61 17.79 -1.21
CA ASP A 225 15.54 18.36 -2.55
C ASP A 225 14.34 17.84 -3.34
N GLU A 226 14.16 16.52 -3.40
CA GLU A 226 13.02 15.88 -4.07
C GLU A 226 11.68 16.28 -3.44
N TRP A 227 11.64 16.44 -2.12
CA TRP A 227 10.44 16.90 -1.42
C TRP A 227 10.09 18.33 -1.82
N ILE A 228 11.07 19.24 -1.87
CA ILE A 228 10.88 20.63 -2.31
C ILE A 228 10.46 20.68 -3.78
N GLU A 229 11.08 19.88 -4.65
CA GLU A 229 10.70 19.76 -6.05
C GLU A 229 9.25 19.27 -6.22
N SER A 230 8.79 18.40 -5.33
CA SER A 230 7.40 17.88 -5.36
C SER A 230 6.34 18.94 -5.08
N PHE A 231 6.71 20.13 -4.61
CA PHE A 231 5.76 21.23 -4.39
C PHE A 231 5.09 21.68 -5.68
N ASP A 232 5.79 21.66 -6.82
CA ASP A 232 5.29 21.84 -8.19
C ASP A 232 4.17 22.90 -8.32
N GLY A 233 4.38 24.05 -7.69
CA GLY A 233 3.41 25.16 -7.66
C GLY A 233 2.13 24.91 -6.83
N LYS A 234 1.93 23.73 -6.26
CA LYS A 234 0.82 23.42 -5.38
C LYS A 234 0.97 24.06 -3.99
N VAL A 235 2.18 24.05 -3.45
CA VAL A 235 2.46 24.64 -2.13
C VAL A 235 2.67 26.14 -2.28
N LYS A 236 1.73 26.93 -1.74
CA LYS A 236 1.79 28.40 -1.75
C LYS A 236 2.58 28.99 -0.59
N LEU A 237 2.59 28.29 0.52
CA LEU A 237 3.29 28.68 1.74
C LEU A 237 3.74 27.44 2.49
N PHE A 238 4.98 27.42 2.89
CA PHE A 238 5.52 26.43 3.79
C PHE A 238 5.82 27.07 5.14
N VAL A 239 5.32 26.50 6.21
CA VAL A 239 5.51 26.94 7.59
C VAL A 239 6.27 25.84 8.33
N LEU A 240 7.40 26.21 8.93
CA LEU A 240 8.24 25.35 9.77
C LEU A 240 7.89 25.56 11.25
#